data_47c390ae5aae876cf2ddf7bc00a327e8
#
_entry.id   47c390ae5aae876cf2ddf7bc00a327e8
#
_cell.length_a   1.000
_cell.length_b   1.000
_cell.length_c   1.000
_cell.angle_alpha   90.00
_cell.angle_beta   90.00
_cell.angle_gamma   90.00
#
_symmetry.space_group_name_H-M   'P 1'
#
loop_
_entity.id
_entity.type
_entity.pdbx_description
1 polymer ?
#
loop_
_entity_poly.entity_id
_entity_poly.type
_entity_poly.pdbx_seq_one_letter_code
_entity_poly.pdbx_strand_id
1 'polypeptide(L)'
;MKKSISYWSFSGKNVFEAMRLAKDAGFDGIELTLDAEGDVTMETAPEKLAEIRRAAEEIGIALPSVASSLYWAYSFTSDDPEEREKAHQAAVCEIKTAKALGADTVLIVPGSVSVEFVPERPVVAYDVCWQRAVAEMKRLAPVAAEHQIHIGVENVWNKFLLSPLEM
;
A
#
# COMPACT_ATOMS: atom_id res chain seq x y z
N MET A 1 7.29 9.28 21.15
CA MET A 1 6.70 8.35 20.16
C MET A 1 6.14 9.19 19.03
N LYS A 2 6.45 8.88 17.77
CA LYS A 2 5.86 9.57 16.62
C LYS A 2 4.51 8.96 16.27
N LYS A 3 3.56 9.78 15.79
CA LYS A 3 2.21 9.38 15.41
C LYS A 3 1.97 9.76 13.96
N SER A 4 1.49 8.81 13.16
CA SER A 4 1.06 9.05 11.79
C SER A 4 -0.42 8.68 11.62
N ILE A 5 -1.04 9.24 10.59
CA ILE A 5 -2.44 8.97 10.24
C ILE A 5 -2.50 8.53 8.78
N SER A 6 -3.42 7.63 8.45
CA SER A 6 -3.63 7.23 7.06
C SER A 6 -4.39 8.30 6.27
N TYR A 7 -4.00 8.51 5.01
CA TYR A 7 -4.67 9.41 4.08
C TYR A 7 -6.17 9.07 3.89
N TRP A 8 -6.55 7.82 3.99
CA TRP A 8 -7.96 7.41 3.93
C TRP A 8 -8.84 8.01 5.02
N SER A 9 -8.26 8.59 6.08
CA SER A 9 -9.00 9.33 7.10
C SER A 9 -9.50 10.69 6.64
N PHE A 10 -9.09 11.18 5.46
CA PHE A 10 -9.39 12.51 4.94
C PHE A 10 -10.32 12.47 3.72
N SER A 11 -11.53 11.95 3.90
CA SER A 11 -12.50 11.81 2.82
C SER A 11 -12.73 13.14 2.07
N GLY A 12 -12.67 13.10 0.74
CA GLY A 12 -12.93 14.25 -0.14
C GLY A 12 -11.85 15.32 -0.13
N LYS A 13 -10.67 15.05 0.45
CA LYS A 13 -9.52 15.97 0.44
C LYS A 13 -8.47 15.49 -0.53
N ASN A 14 -7.81 16.43 -1.22
CA ASN A 14 -6.59 16.13 -1.96
C ASN A 14 -5.40 15.95 -1.00
N VAL A 15 -4.30 15.40 -1.52
CA VAL A 15 -3.12 15.06 -0.71
C VAL A 15 -2.53 16.29 0.02
N PHE A 16 -2.54 17.47 -0.59
CA PHE A 16 -2.00 18.68 -0.01
C PHE A 16 -2.84 19.22 1.15
N GLU A 17 -4.16 19.15 1.01
CA GLU A 17 -5.10 19.51 2.09
C GLU A 17 -4.98 18.52 3.26
N ALA A 18 -4.93 17.21 2.95
CA ALA A 18 -4.79 16.16 3.96
C ALA A 18 -3.50 16.30 4.77
N MET A 19 -2.37 16.58 4.11
CA MET A 19 -1.09 16.83 4.79
C MET A 19 -1.16 18.02 5.76
N ARG A 20 -1.79 19.14 5.36
CA ARG A 20 -1.98 20.30 6.26
C ARG A 20 -2.87 19.96 7.43
N LEU A 21 -4.01 19.31 7.19
CA LEU A 21 -4.94 18.92 8.25
C LEU A 21 -4.31 17.93 9.23
N ALA A 22 -3.53 16.96 8.75
CA ALA A 22 -2.80 16.03 9.60
C ALA A 22 -1.79 16.78 10.49
N LYS A 23 -1.05 17.73 9.91
CA LYS A 23 -0.10 18.57 10.65
C LYS A 23 -0.80 19.42 11.72
N ASP A 24 -1.89 20.09 11.36
CA ASP A 24 -2.68 20.95 12.26
C ASP A 24 -3.31 20.15 13.40
N ALA A 25 -3.67 18.87 13.14
CA ALA A 25 -4.15 17.95 14.16
C ALA A 25 -3.04 17.38 15.08
N GLY A 26 -1.78 17.73 14.84
CA GLY A 26 -0.64 17.34 15.67
C GLY A 26 -0.08 15.96 15.36
N PHE A 27 -0.28 15.45 14.14
CA PHE A 27 0.42 14.25 13.66
C PHE A 27 1.84 14.57 13.21
N ASP A 28 2.75 13.64 13.44
CA ASP A 28 4.15 13.72 12.99
C ASP A 28 4.29 13.32 11.52
N GLY A 29 3.38 12.49 11.02
CA GLY A 29 3.41 11.96 9.64
C GLY A 29 2.02 11.63 9.11
N ILE A 30 1.96 11.42 7.80
CA ILE A 30 0.80 10.89 7.09
C ILE A 30 1.26 9.77 6.15
N GLU A 31 0.57 8.64 6.20
CA GLU A 31 0.72 7.56 5.24
C GLU A 31 -0.09 7.91 3.99
N LEU A 32 0.57 8.03 2.85
CA LEU A 32 -0.10 8.26 1.57
C LEU A 32 -0.57 6.95 0.95
N THR A 33 -1.43 7.05 -0.06
CA THR A 33 -2.02 5.87 -0.70
C THR A 33 -1.84 5.89 -2.20
N LEU A 34 -1.46 4.74 -2.77
CA LEU A 34 -1.49 4.46 -4.20
C LEU A 34 -2.85 3.86 -4.53
N ASP A 35 -3.69 4.61 -5.22
CA ASP A 35 -5.07 4.24 -5.50
C ASP A 35 -5.34 4.14 -7.02
N ALA A 36 -6.50 3.62 -7.40
CA ALA A 36 -6.91 3.56 -8.80
C ALA A 36 -7.18 4.96 -9.39
N GLU A 37 -7.61 5.87 -8.54
CA GLU A 37 -7.94 7.26 -8.89
C GLU A 37 -7.43 8.20 -7.80
N GLY A 38 -7.21 9.48 -8.13
CA GLY A 38 -6.80 10.50 -7.17
C GLY A 38 -5.42 11.08 -7.44
N ASP A 39 -4.77 11.58 -6.37
CA ASP A 39 -3.51 12.32 -6.50
C ASP A 39 -2.29 11.43 -6.77
N VAL A 40 -2.33 10.18 -6.29
CA VAL A 40 -1.24 9.21 -6.48
C VAL A 40 -1.82 7.90 -7.01
N THR A 41 -1.51 7.63 -8.27
CA THR A 41 -1.94 6.44 -9.03
C THR A 41 -0.74 5.77 -9.66
N MET A 42 -0.93 4.60 -10.28
CA MET A 42 0.13 3.92 -11.03
C MET A 42 0.69 4.73 -12.20
N GLU A 43 -0.05 5.74 -12.66
CA GLU A 43 0.32 6.60 -13.81
C GLU A 43 0.82 7.97 -13.36
N THR A 44 0.95 8.23 -12.05
CA THR A 44 1.38 9.52 -11.52
C THR A 44 2.81 9.83 -11.96
N ALA A 45 2.98 10.96 -12.64
CA ALA A 45 4.28 11.39 -13.16
C ALA A 45 5.29 11.66 -12.02
N PRO A 46 6.59 11.38 -12.24
CA PRO A 46 7.64 11.60 -11.24
C PRO A 46 7.69 13.03 -10.71
N GLU A 47 7.39 14.02 -11.55
CA GLU A 47 7.36 15.43 -11.20
C GLU A 47 6.27 15.74 -10.16
N LYS A 48 5.11 15.05 -10.25
CA LYS A 48 4.02 15.17 -9.29
C LYS A 48 4.40 14.56 -7.95
N LEU A 49 5.04 13.41 -7.94
CA LEU A 49 5.56 12.79 -6.71
C LEU A 49 6.60 13.68 -6.03
N ALA A 50 7.49 14.30 -6.81
CA ALA A 50 8.46 15.26 -6.30
C ALA A 50 7.80 16.54 -5.75
N GLU A 51 6.70 17.01 -6.36
CA GLU A 51 5.88 18.11 -5.85
C GLU A 51 5.27 17.77 -4.48
N ILE A 52 4.64 16.59 -4.37
CA ILE A 52 4.04 16.10 -3.12
C ILE A 52 5.09 16.01 -2.02
N ARG A 53 6.26 15.44 -2.31
CA ARG A 53 7.36 15.33 -1.35
C ARG A 53 7.81 16.71 -0.87
N ARG A 54 8.05 17.66 -1.76
CA ARG A 54 8.43 19.04 -1.39
C ARG A 54 7.38 19.71 -0.53
N ALA A 55 6.10 19.55 -0.87
CA ALA A 55 5.02 20.10 -0.06
C ALA A 55 5.00 19.50 1.36
N ALA A 56 5.25 18.20 1.52
CA ALA A 56 5.37 17.58 2.83
C ALA A 56 6.54 18.17 3.64
N GLU A 57 7.69 18.37 3.00
CA GLU A 57 8.88 19.00 3.60
C GLU A 57 8.58 20.46 4.05
N GLU A 58 7.89 21.25 3.21
CA GLU A 58 7.47 22.62 3.53
C GLU A 58 6.45 22.71 4.67
N ILE A 59 5.49 21.78 4.70
CA ILE A 59 4.48 21.65 5.79
C ILE A 59 5.16 21.16 7.09
N GLY A 60 6.28 20.45 6.97
CA GLY A 60 6.96 19.83 8.10
C GLY A 60 6.24 18.58 8.61
N ILE A 61 5.64 17.77 7.71
CA ILE A 61 5.03 16.48 8.01
C ILE A 61 5.82 15.37 7.32
N ALA A 62 6.04 14.24 8.01
CA ALA A 62 6.72 13.10 7.43
C ALA A 62 5.78 12.26 6.54
N LEU A 63 6.37 11.61 5.54
CA LEU A 63 5.71 10.58 4.72
C LEU A 63 6.37 9.22 5.03
N PRO A 64 6.00 8.54 6.14
CA PRO A 64 6.74 7.35 6.59
C PRO A 64 6.46 6.13 5.73
N SER A 65 5.27 6.02 5.17
CA SER A 65 4.83 4.83 4.42
C SER A 65 3.87 5.18 3.30
N VAL A 66 3.71 4.23 2.39
CA VAL A 66 2.67 4.22 1.36
C VAL A 66 1.88 2.93 1.50
N ALA A 67 0.55 3.02 1.43
CA ALA A 67 -0.38 1.89 1.36
C ALA A 67 -1.05 1.85 -0.02
N SER A 68 -1.82 0.79 -0.32
CA SER A 68 -2.55 0.73 -1.59
C SER A 68 -3.92 0.06 -1.45
N SER A 69 -4.94 0.69 -2.05
CA SER A 69 -6.27 0.09 -2.21
C SER A 69 -6.34 -0.91 -3.37
N LEU A 70 -5.34 -0.95 -4.24
CA LEU A 70 -5.32 -1.81 -5.43
C LEU A 70 -5.37 -3.31 -5.10
N TYR A 71 -4.96 -3.71 -3.89
CA TYR A 71 -5.05 -5.10 -3.43
C TYR A 71 -6.48 -5.58 -3.21
N TRP A 72 -7.45 -4.66 -3.17
CA TRP A 72 -8.88 -5.00 -3.20
C TRP A 72 -9.37 -5.29 -4.62
N ALA A 73 -8.77 -4.68 -5.63
CA ALA A 73 -9.06 -4.95 -7.04
C ALA A 73 -8.27 -6.15 -7.58
N TYR A 74 -7.01 -6.28 -7.17
CA TYR A 74 -6.09 -7.33 -7.63
C TYR A 74 -5.51 -8.08 -6.43
N SER A 75 -5.69 -9.40 -6.38
CA SER A 75 -5.18 -10.22 -5.27
C SER A 75 -4.01 -11.07 -5.70
N PHE A 76 -2.94 -11.09 -4.90
CA PHE A 76 -1.80 -12.01 -5.10
C PHE A 76 -2.19 -13.49 -4.98
N THR A 77 -3.34 -13.77 -4.38
CA THR A 77 -3.81 -15.14 -4.14
C THR A 77 -4.95 -15.55 -5.07
N SER A 78 -5.37 -14.71 -6.01
CA SER A 78 -6.38 -15.01 -7.03
C SER A 78 -6.03 -16.28 -7.81
N ASP A 79 -7.05 -17.04 -8.23
CA ASP A 79 -6.88 -18.18 -9.14
C ASP A 79 -6.50 -17.72 -10.54
N ASP A 80 -6.86 -16.49 -10.93
CA ASP A 80 -6.47 -15.89 -12.20
C ASP A 80 -4.99 -15.41 -12.14
N PRO A 81 -4.09 -15.99 -12.99
CA PRO A 81 -2.70 -15.57 -13.04
C PRO A 81 -2.50 -14.13 -13.56
N GLU A 82 -3.42 -13.62 -14.40
CA GLU A 82 -3.34 -12.24 -14.89
C GLU A 82 -3.66 -11.25 -13.78
N GLU A 83 -4.63 -11.56 -12.91
CA GLU A 83 -4.92 -10.76 -11.73
C GLU A 83 -3.73 -10.74 -10.76
N ARG A 84 -3.09 -11.89 -10.51
CA ARG A 84 -1.88 -11.94 -9.68
C ARG A 84 -0.74 -11.10 -10.24
N GLU A 85 -0.56 -11.10 -11.57
CA GLU A 85 0.47 -10.27 -12.21
C GLU A 85 0.15 -8.77 -12.09
N LYS A 86 -1.12 -8.37 -12.20
CA LYS A 86 -1.54 -6.99 -11.93
C LYS A 86 -1.27 -6.58 -10.48
N ALA A 87 -1.53 -7.47 -9.52
CA ALA A 87 -1.20 -7.23 -8.11
C ALA A 87 0.32 -7.04 -7.92
N HIS A 88 1.15 -7.85 -8.59
CA HIS A 88 2.60 -7.68 -8.58
C HIS A 88 3.03 -6.32 -9.14
N GLN A 89 2.49 -5.93 -10.29
CA GLN A 89 2.81 -4.64 -10.92
C GLN A 89 2.40 -3.47 -10.02
N ALA A 90 1.25 -3.55 -9.34
CA ALA A 90 0.83 -2.57 -8.36
C ALA A 90 1.83 -2.46 -7.19
N ALA A 91 2.28 -3.58 -6.64
CA ALA A 91 3.27 -3.58 -5.56
C ALA A 91 4.64 -3.02 -5.98
N VAL A 92 5.10 -3.36 -7.18
CA VAL A 92 6.35 -2.78 -7.73
C VAL A 92 6.20 -1.27 -7.94
N CYS A 93 5.05 -0.82 -8.40
CA CYS A 93 4.74 0.61 -8.54
C CYS A 93 4.70 1.30 -7.16
N GLU A 94 4.07 0.68 -6.17
CA GLU A 94 3.99 1.21 -4.80
C GLU A 94 5.38 1.37 -4.18
N ILE A 95 6.28 0.38 -4.32
CA ILE A 95 7.68 0.45 -3.87
C ILE A 95 8.40 1.64 -4.52
N LYS A 96 8.26 1.82 -5.83
CA LYS A 96 8.88 2.93 -6.56
C LYS A 96 8.29 4.29 -6.15
N THR A 97 6.97 4.33 -5.93
CA THR A 97 6.26 5.52 -5.45
C THR A 97 6.72 5.92 -4.05
N ALA A 98 6.84 4.96 -3.13
CA ALA A 98 7.37 5.19 -1.79
C ALA A 98 8.78 5.79 -1.86
N LYS A 99 9.66 5.22 -2.69
CA LYS A 99 11.01 5.78 -2.90
C LYS A 99 10.99 7.22 -3.41
N ALA A 100 10.14 7.51 -4.38
CA ALA A 100 10.02 8.87 -4.95
C ALA A 100 9.50 9.89 -3.93
N LEU A 101 8.56 9.49 -3.09
CA LEU A 101 8.00 10.29 -2.01
C LEU A 101 8.96 10.46 -0.81
N GLY A 102 10.03 9.66 -0.74
CA GLY A 102 10.98 9.65 0.37
C GLY A 102 10.49 8.86 1.59
N ALA A 103 9.49 8.02 1.42
CA ALA A 103 9.08 7.02 2.40
C ALA A 103 10.10 5.87 2.44
N ASP A 104 10.11 5.12 3.53
CA ASP A 104 10.98 3.95 3.71
C ASP A 104 10.21 2.61 3.77
N THR A 105 8.89 2.66 3.78
CA THR A 105 8.03 1.49 3.98
C THR A 105 6.84 1.51 3.01
N VAL A 106 6.44 0.34 2.56
CA VAL A 106 5.14 0.10 1.89
C VAL A 106 4.31 -0.88 2.70
N LEU A 107 2.99 -0.71 2.66
CA LEU A 107 2.03 -1.56 3.35
C LEU A 107 1.39 -2.51 2.33
N ILE A 108 1.71 -3.80 2.40
CA ILE A 108 1.24 -4.79 1.44
C ILE A 108 0.27 -5.77 2.12
N VAL A 109 -0.95 -5.85 1.57
CA VAL A 109 -1.91 -6.92 1.89
C VAL A 109 -1.52 -8.15 1.07
N PRO A 110 -1.00 -9.23 1.68
CA PRO A 110 -0.30 -10.30 0.95
C PRO A 110 -1.24 -11.25 0.18
N GLY A 111 -2.52 -11.05 0.28
CA GLY A 111 -3.56 -11.85 -0.38
C GLY A 111 -4.82 -11.98 0.46
N SER A 112 -5.76 -12.78 -0.02
CA SER A 112 -7.05 -13.01 0.64
C SER A 112 -7.57 -14.43 0.42
N VAL A 113 -8.22 -14.98 1.44
CA VAL A 113 -9.06 -16.19 1.32
C VAL A 113 -10.42 -15.81 0.75
N SER A 114 -11.07 -14.81 1.34
CA SER A 114 -12.30 -14.22 0.82
C SER A 114 -12.49 -12.81 1.37
N VAL A 115 -13.19 -11.98 0.61
CA VAL A 115 -13.50 -10.59 0.95
C VAL A 115 -15.00 -10.38 0.87
N GLU A 116 -15.66 -10.05 1.99
CA GLU A 116 -17.12 -9.99 2.07
C GLU A 116 -17.74 -8.88 1.21
N PHE A 117 -17.02 -7.76 1.01
CA PHE A 117 -17.47 -6.66 0.17
C PHE A 117 -17.08 -6.81 -1.31
N VAL A 118 -16.47 -7.95 -1.68
CA VAL A 118 -16.22 -8.37 -3.08
C VAL A 118 -16.75 -9.80 -3.23
N PRO A 119 -18.09 -10.00 -3.13
CA PRO A 119 -18.69 -11.32 -3.03
C PRO A 119 -18.55 -12.17 -4.30
N GLU A 120 -18.31 -11.55 -5.44
CA GLU A 120 -18.05 -12.21 -6.72
C GLU A 120 -16.65 -12.84 -6.83
N ARG A 121 -15.72 -12.44 -5.95
CA ARG A 121 -14.38 -13.06 -5.93
C ARG A 121 -14.46 -14.48 -5.39
N PRO A 122 -13.92 -15.47 -6.11
CA PRO A 122 -13.87 -16.85 -5.62
C PRO A 122 -13.14 -16.97 -4.28
N VAL A 123 -13.61 -17.89 -3.43
CA VAL A 123 -12.89 -18.25 -2.22
C VAL A 123 -11.68 -19.09 -2.58
N VAL A 124 -10.50 -18.68 -2.12
CA VAL A 124 -9.25 -19.42 -2.33
C VAL A 124 -8.92 -20.20 -1.04
N ALA A 125 -8.54 -21.46 -1.18
CA ALA A 125 -8.16 -22.29 -0.02
C ALA A 125 -6.95 -21.67 0.72
N TYR A 126 -6.96 -21.76 2.06
CA TYR A 126 -5.97 -21.08 2.91
C TYR A 126 -4.52 -21.49 2.60
N ASP A 127 -4.28 -22.78 2.38
CA ASP A 127 -2.97 -23.33 2.04
C ASP A 127 -2.47 -22.83 0.67
N VAL A 128 -3.38 -22.66 -0.29
CA VAL A 128 -3.10 -22.07 -1.60
C VAL A 128 -2.77 -20.59 -1.46
N CYS A 129 -3.55 -19.83 -0.64
CA CYS A 129 -3.24 -18.44 -0.30
C CYS A 129 -1.85 -18.32 0.28
N TRP A 130 -1.51 -19.17 1.25
CA TRP A 130 -0.21 -19.18 1.91
C TRP A 130 0.93 -19.38 0.92
N GLN A 131 0.83 -20.42 0.07
CA GLN A 131 1.85 -20.71 -0.93
C GLN A 131 2.06 -19.56 -1.90
N ARG A 132 0.97 -18.97 -2.41
CA ARG A 132 1.00 -17.84 -3.34
C ARG A 132 1.55 -16.58 -2.69
N ALA A 133 1.12 -16.26 -1.48
CA ALA A 133 1.61 -15.10 -0.72
C ALA A 133 3.12 -15.20 -0.44
N VAL A 134 3.59 -16.35 0.04
CA VAL A 134 5.03 -16.57 0.29
C VAL A 134 5.85 -16.47 -1.01
N ALA A 135 5.36 -17.03 -2.11
CA ALA A 135 6.02 -16.93 -3.40
C ALA A 135 6.12 -15.48 -3.88
N GLU A 136 5.04 -14.72 -3.70
CA GLU A 136 5.00 -13.31 -4.11
C GLU A 136 5.89 -12.42 -3.23
N MET A 137 5.88 -12.59 -1.90
CA MET A 137 6.77 -11.85 -1.03
C MET A 137 8.25 -12.12 -1.36
N LYS A 138 8.61 -13.36 -1.70
CA LYS A 138 9.96 -13.69 -2.20
C LYS A 138 10.29 -13.03 -3.53
N ARG A 139 9.30 -12.82 -4.40
CA ARG A 139 9.45 -12.14 -5.68
C ARG A 139 9.62 -10.62 -5.50
N LEU A 140 8.93 -10.02 -4.54
CA LEU A 140 9.00 -8.58 -4.24
C LEU A 140 10.23 -8.19 -3.42
N ALA A 141 10.73 -9.07 -2.56
CA ALA A 141 11.84 -8.76 -1.66
C ALA A 141 13.09 -8.19 -2.36
N PRO A 142 13.59 -8.72 -3.49
CA PRO A 142 14.72 -8.14 -4.20
C PRO A 142 14.40 -6.75 -4.78
N VAL A 143 13.17 -6.51 -5.24
CA VAL A 143 12.74 -5.19 -5.74
C VAL A 143 12.75 -4.17 -4.61
N ALA A 144 12.19 -4.52 -3.46
CA ALA A 144 12.19 -3.66 -2.28
C ALA A 144 13.62 -3.37 -1.79
N ALA A 145 14.48 -4.37 -1.78
CA ALA A 145 15.90 -4.21 -1.40
C ALA A 145 16.66 -3.26 -2.34
N GLU A 146 16.45 -3.38 -3.66
CA GLU A 146 17.04 -2.48 -4.66
C GLU A 146 16.66 -1.02 -4.41
N HIS A 147 15.41 -0.77 -4.04
CA HIS A 147 14.89 0.56 -3.74
C HIS A 147 15.11 1.01 -2.30
N GLN A 148 15.65 0.14 -1.42
CA GLN A 148 15.82 0.40 0.01
C GLN A 148 14.49 0.69 0.71
N ILE A 149 13.46 -0.05 0.37
CA ILE A 149 12.10 0.05 0.94
C ILE A 149 11.82 -1.20 1.76
N HIS A 150 11.22 -1.02 2.92
CA HIS A 150 10.71 -2.11 3.75
C HIS A 150 9.31 -2.52 3.30
N ILE A 151 9.05 -3.82 3.28
CA ILE A 151 7.70 -4.35 3.08
C ILE A 151 7.09 -4.61 4.45
N GLY A 152 6.07 -3.83 4.82
CA GLY A 152 5.19 -4.11 5.93
C GLY A 152 4.05 -5.01 5.46
N VAL A 153 4.04 -6.27 5.91
CA VAL A 153 2.94 -7.18 5.61
C VAL A 153 1.78 -6.88 6.55
N GLU A 154 0.60 -6.60 5.98
CA GLU A 154 -0.59 -6.27 6.74
C GLU A 154 -1.62 -7.40 6.70
N ASN A 155 -2.09 -7.83 7.87
CA ASN A 155 -3.30 -8.65 7.95
C ASN A 155 -4.53 -7.75 8.07
N VAL A 156 -5.58 -8.11 7.33
CA VAL A 156 -6.84 -7.38 7.30
C VAL A 156 -8.02 -8.37 7.37
N TRP A 157 -9.25 -7.87 7.30
CA TRP A 157 -10.49 -8.68 7.38
C TRP A 157 -10.80 -9.48 6.09
N ASN A 158 -9.81 -10.21 5.60
CA ASN A 158 -9.85 -10.99 4.35
C ASN A 158 -9.70 -12.52 4.59
N LYS A 159 -9.86 -12.95 5.85
CA LYS A 159 -9.75 -14.34 6.30
C LYS A 159 -8.39 -15.00 6.03
N PHE A 160 -7.35 -14.19 5.91
CA PHE A 160 -5.97 -14.63 5.76
C PHE A 160 -5.08 -13.99 6.83
N LEU A 161 -4.08 -14.72 7.36
CA LEU A 161 -3.22 -14.29 8.47
C LEU A 161 -4.06 -13.90 9.71
N LEU A 162 -4.78 -14.85 10.27
CA LEU A 162 -5.77 -14.62 11.32
C LEU A 162 -5.17 -14.41 12.71
N SER A 163 -3.89 -14.68 12.89
CA SER A 163 -3.20 -14.52 14.16
C SER A 163 -1.75 -14.06 13.98
N PRO A 164 -1.14 -13.46 15.01
CA PRO A 164 0.30 -13.11 14.97
C PRO A 164 1.23 -14.32 14.79
N LEU A 165 0.77 -15.54 15.05
CA LEU A 165 1.56 -16.75 14.87
C LEU A 165 1.67 -17.17 13.39
N GLU A 166 0.85 -16.60 12.53
CA GLU A 166 0.83 -16.87 11.09
C GLU A 166 1.66 -15.84 10.29
N MET A 167 2.09 -14.77 10.95
CA MET A 167 2.95 -13.71 10.39
C MET A 167 4.41 -13.95 10.76
#